data_1a6802bd02fbffe363be8ebe9b1775dc
#
_entry.id   1a6802bd02fbffe363be8ebe9b1775dc
#
_cell.length_a   1.000
_cell.length_b   1.000
_cell.length_c   1.000
_cell.angle_alpha   90.00
_cell.angle_beta   90.00
_cell.angle_gamma   90.00
#
_symmetry.space_group_name_H-M   'P 1'
#
loop_
_entity.id
_entity.type
_entity.pdbx_description
1 polymer ?
#
loop_
_entity_poly.entity_id
_entity_poly.type
_entity_poly.pdbx_seq_one_letter_code
_entity_poly.pdbx_strand_id
1 'polypeptide(L)'
;MNKIFASAIMAVAMLGSVSEAEACTNFIVGKKASVDGSVMCSYSADDYGMFQNLCHFPAGKHAKGEMRKIYDWDTNKYHGEIPEAAETYNVIGNINEWQVTIGETTYGGREEMADSTGIMDYGSLIYVALQRSKSAREAIKVMTTLANTYGYNSEGETFTICDPNEAWIMEMMGKGPGSKGVVWVALRIPDNAVCAHANQSRIGKFNMKDKKNVMYAKDVVSFARSKGWYQGKDADFSWKMAYAKPDFSGRRFCDARAWALLNHFYDMSPYLDWALGKDPNAKDMPLWVVPNKKVSVADVEACMRDHYEGTPLSVADGTDIGGGIWQMPYRPTPLMFKVDGKQCFNERPVSTQQTGFVFVSQMRSWMPREIGGVLWFGNDDANMVAFTPIYCSSTVRPECYNTPGADAVNFSFKNAYWVCNMTSNMVYPRYSQMFPTLKEVRDSLDNSYFAAQPGVEAKAQELYAQNPQAAVKYLNDYGIEKAQQMLVRWQQLFQFMVVKYNDMIIKPTKKDGSFEKTPYGLGATPARPGYPEKYAKELIKQTGDKFLVPETK
;
A
#
# COMPACT_ATOMS: atom_id res chain seq x y z
N MET A 1 -46.50 -6.39 50.62
CA MET A 1 -46.29 -5.86 49.26
C MET A 1 -44.95 -5.19 49.20
N ASN A 2 -43.91 -5.96 48.96
CA ASN A 2 -42.53 -5.43 48.83
C ASN A 2 -42.00 -5.87 47.49
N LYS A 3 -41.74 -4.89 46.63
CA LYS A 3 -41.08 -5.07 45.33
C LYS A 3 -39.56 -5.15 45.56
N ILE A 4 -38.97 -6.29 45.33
CA ILE A 4 -37.54 -6.47 45.27
C ILE A 4 -37.12 -6.15 43.82
N PHE A 5 -36.39 -5.05 43.61
CA PHE A 5 -35.70 -4.76 42.40
C PHE A 5 -34.39 -5.55 42.37
N ALA A 6 -34.34 -6.53 41.50
CA ALA A 6 -33.08 -7.21 41.18
C ALA A 6 -32.34 -6.36 40.13
N SER A 7 -31.27 -5.68 40.56
CA SER A 7 -30.32 -5.02 39.66
C SER A 7 -29.46 -6.07 39.01
N ALA A 8 -29.74 -6.43 37.75
CA ALA A 8 -28.83 -7.19 36.93
C ALA A 8 -27.67 -6.26 36.50
N ILE A 9 -26.52 -6.45 37.12
CA ILE A 9 -25.27 -5.84 36.66
C ILE A 9 -24.90 -6.57 35.36
N MET A 10 -25.20 -5.94 34.22
CA MET A 10 -24.70 -6.34 32.92
C MET A 10 -23.21 -5.95 32.88
N ALA A 11 -22.34 -6.91 33.15
CA ALA A 11 -20.94 -6.79 32.84
C ALA A 11 -20.83 -6.80 31.31
N VAL A 12 -20.83 -5.63 30.70
CA VAL A 12 -20.38 -5.44 29.31
C VAL A 12 -18.90 -5.71 29.35
N ALA A 13 -18.52 -6.94 28.98
CA ALA A 13 -17.17 -7.22 28.59
C ALA A 13 -16.87 -6.30 27.40
N MET A 14 -16.10 -5.24 27.61
CA MET A 14 -15.44 -4.52 26.54
C MET A 14 -14.50 -5.54 25.88
N LEU A 15 -15.01 -6.25 24.89
CA LEU A 15 -14.20 -6.80 23.83
C LEU A 15 -13.64 -5.57 23.14
N GLY A 16 -12.39 -5.24 23.41
CA GLY A 16 -11.66 -4.30 22.59
C GLY A 16 -11.90 -4.72 21.14
N SER A 17 -12.65 -3.91 20.42
CA SER A 17 -12.65 -3.97 18.96
C SER A 17 -11.21 -3.77 18.58
N VAL A 18 -10.52 -4.86 18.20
CA VAL A 18 -9.35 -4.72 17.34
C VAL A 18 -9.90 -3.97 16.15
N SER A 19 -9.61 -2.70 16.04
CA SER A 19 -9.88 -1.93 14.84
C SER A 19 -9.28 -2.79 13.74
N GLU A 20 -10.07 -3.18 12.75
CA GLU A 20 -9.54 -3.79 11.52
C GLU A 20 -8.76 -2.65 10.88
N ALA A 21 -7.47 -2.56 11.26
CA ALA A 21 -6.61 -1.45 10.94
C ALA A 21 -6.54 -1.34 9.42
N GLU A 22 -6.84 -0.16 8.91
CA GLU A 22 -6.40 0.27 7.59
C GLU A 22 -4.97 -0.22 7.40
N ALA A 23 -4.72 -0.99 6.36
CA ALA A 23 -3.54 -1.83 6.30
C ALA A 23 -2.65 -1.47 5.12
N CYS A 24 -1.99 -0.34 5.19
CA CYS A 24 -1.07 0.19 4.17
C CYS A 24 0.31 -0.48 4.22
N THR A 25 1.06 -0.44 3.11
CA THR A 25 2.42 -0.99 3.03
C THR A 25 3.32 -0.09 2.20
N ASN A 26 4.54 0.17 2.70
CA ASN A 26 5.54 1.01 2.03
C ASN A 26 6.89 0.29 1.93
N PHE A 27 7.58 0.50 0.80
CA PHE A 27 8.97 0.11 0.59
C PHE A 27 9.78 1.30 0.06
N ILE A 28 10.99 1.50 0.57
CA ILE A 28 11.82 2.67 0.30
C ILE A 28 13.19 2.21 -0.19
N VAL A 29 13.70 2.82 -1.26
CA VAL A 29 15.00 2.51 -1.87
C VAL A 29 15.84 3.78 -1.94
N GLY A 30 16.98 3.78 -1.26
CA GLY A 30 17.96 4.86 -1.34
C GLY A 30 18.66 4.91 -2.70
N LYS A 31 19.07 6.09 -3.14
CA LYS A 31 19.62 6.33 -4.50
C LYS A 31 20.83 5.47 -4.87
N LYS A 32 21.65 5.04 -3.90
CA LYS A 32 22.78 4.14 -4.14
C LYS A 32 22.40 2.67 -4.06
N ALA A 33 21.20 2.35 -3.60
CA ALA A 33 20.64 1.00 -3.61
C ALA A 33 19.95 0.68 -4.95
N SER A 34 19.47 1.68 -5.68
CA SER A 34 18.82 1.52 -6.97
C SER A 34 19.79 1.25 -8.13
N VAL A 35 19.30 0.68 -9.24
CA VAL A 35 20.09 0.34 -10.44
C VAL A 35 20.55 1.57 -11.20
N ASP A 36 19.77 2.65 -11.19
CA ASP A 36 19.95 3.86 -11.99
C ASP A 36 20.31 5.11 -11.18
N GLY A 37 20.38 4.99 -9.86
CA GLY A 37 20.65 6.12 -8.95
C GLY A 37 19.41 6.91 -8.54
N SER A 38 18.20 6.50 -8.93
CA SER A 38 16.95 7.08 -8.46
C SER A 38 16.70 6.79 -6.98
N VAL A 39 16.01 7.69 -6.30
CA VAL A 39 15.29 7.37 -5.07
C VAL A 39 13.94 6.77 -5.47
N MET A 40 13.54 5.68 -4.84
CA MET A 40 12.23 5.08 -5.10
C MET A 40 11.48 4.83 -3.79
N CYS A 41 10.17 4.90 -3.85
CA CYS A 41 9.31 4.40 -2.78
C CYS A 41 8.01 3.85 -3.36
N SER A 42 7.41 2.90 -2.66
CA SER A 42 6.08 2.39 -2.97
C SER A 42 5.11 2.67 -1.83
N TYR A 43 3.84 2.61 -2.17
CA TYR A 43 2.75 2.67 -1.20
C TYR A 43 1.54 1.89 -1.76
N SER A 44 0.96 1.03 -0.95
CA SER A 44 -0.39 0.52 -1.15
C SER A 44 -1.31 1.06 -0.06
N ALA A 45 -2.45 1.61 -0.47
CA ALA A 45 -3.51 2.05 0.42
C ALA A 45 -4.55 0.93 0.51
N ASP A 46 -4.66 0.32 1.67
CA ASP A 46 -5.43 -0.92 1.84
C ASP A 46 -6.51 -0.73 2.90
N ASP A 47 -7.77 -0.71 2.47
CA ASP A 47 -8.94 -0.76 3.35
C ASP A 47 -10.11 -1.45 2.64
N TYR A 48 -10.93 -2.20 3.37
CA TYR A 48 -12.05 -2.94 2.80
C TYR A 48 -13.12 -2.02 2.26
N GLY A 49 -13.43 -2.19 0.97
CA GLY A 49 -14.39 -1.35 0.26
C GLY A 49 -13.82 0.00 -0.19
N MET A 50 -12.51 0.22 -0.05
CA MET A 50 -11.86 1.43 -0.53
C MET A 50 -11.99 1.57 -2.04
N PHE A 51 -12.55 2.68 -2.47
CA PHE A 51 -12.55 3.13 -3.85
C PHE A 51 -11.69 4.39 -3.95
N GLN A 52 -10.71 4.38 -4.83
CA GLN A 52 -9.81 5.53 -4.95
C GLN A 52 -9.54 5.88 -6.41
N ASN A 53 -9.78 7.13 -6.75
CA ASN A 53 -9.31 7.75 -7.99
C ASN A 53 -7.88 8.28 -7.83
N LEU A 54 -7.19 8.48 -8.95
CA LEU A 54 -5.91 9.19 -8.94
C LEU A 54 -6.15 10.66 -8.56
N CYS A 55 -5.59 11.10 -7.44
CA CYS A 55 -5.74 12.47 -6.96
C CYS A 55 -5.01 13.47 -7.88
N HIS A 56 -5.53 14.69 -7.97
CA HIS A 56 -4.86 15.79 -8.66
C HIS A 56 -5.21 17.12 -8.00
N PHE A 57 -4.18 17.85 -7.63
CA PHE A 57 -4.27 19.21 -7.10
C PHE A 57 -3.42 20.11 -7.99
N PRO A 58 -4.02 20.97 -8.80
CA PRO A 58 -3.29 21.84 -9.72
C PRO A 58 -2.45 22.88 -8.97
N ALA A 59 -1.34 23.29 -9.59
CA ALA A 59 -0.57 24.43 -9.12
C ALA A 59 -1.43 25.71 -9.15
N GLY A 60 -1.22 26.62 -8.20
CA GLY A 60 -1.98 27.85 -8.10
C GLY A 60 -1.23 28.98 -7.42
N LYS A 61 -1.68 30.22 -7.70
CA LYS A 61 -1.34 31.41 -6.92
C LYS A 61 -2.58 31.88 -6.18
N HIS A 62 -2.43 32.19 -4.92
CA HIS A 62 -3.53 32.46 -4.00
C HIS A 62 -3.48 33.87 -3.44
N ALA A 63 -4.63 34.46 -3.21
CA ALA A 63 -4.74 35.78 -2.65
C ALA A 63 -4.30 35.82 -1.18
N LYS A 64 -3.80 36.95 -0.72
CA LYS A 64 -3.47 37.12 0.71
C LYS A 64 -4.72 36.97 1.58
N GLY A 65 -4.68 36.05 2.53
CA GLY A 65 -5.79 35.78 3.44
C GLY A 65 -6.79 34.74 2.90
N GLU A 66 -6.52 34.14 1.76
CA GLU A 66 -7.31 32.98 1.28
C GLU A 66 -7.19 31.82 2.25
N MET A 67 -8.31 31.13 2.48
CA MET A 67 -8.39 30.02 3.41
C MET A 67 -8.67 28.72 2.65
N ARG A 68 -7.99 27.66 3.06
CA ARG A 68 -8.19 26.30 2.57
C ARG A 68 -9.07 25.51 3.54
N LYS A 69 -10.17 24.97 3.06
CA LYS A 69 -10.99 24.03 3.81
C LYS A 69 -10.30 22.68 3.90
N ILE A 70 -10.32 22.11 5.10
CA ILE A 70 -9.80 20.77 5.37
C ILE A 70 -10.99 19.85 5.65
N TYR A 71 -11.00 18.76 4.92
CA TYR A 71 -11.93 17.66 5.07
C TYR A 71 -11.11 16.41 5.42
N ASP A 72 -11.64 15.62 6.33
CA ASP A 72 -11.10 14.32 6.69
C ASP A 72 -10.96 13.43 5.45
N TRP A 73 -9.81 12.83 5.28
CA TRP A 73 -9.48 12.10 4.06
C TRP A 73 -10.38 10.88 3.84
N ASP A 74 -10.72 10.16 4.91
CA ASP A 74 -11.46 8.89 4.83
C ASP A 74 -12.98 9.11 4.81
N THR A 75 -13.46 10.06 5.63
CA THR A 75 -14.89 10.28 5.85
C THR A 75 -15.46 11.48 5.11
N ASN A 76 -14.61 12.34 4.53
CA ASN A 76 -14.96 13.64 3.94
C ASN A 76 -15.68 14.60 4.91
N LYS A 77 -15.50 14.39 6.22
CA LYS A 77 -16.03 15.28 7.25
C LYS A 77 -15.26 16.59 7.28
N TYR A 78 -15.95 17.72 7.32
CA TYR A 78 -15.30 19.03 7.46
C TYR A 78 -14.67 19.21 8.84
N HIS A 79 -13.38 19.55 8.90
CA HIS A 79 -12.63 19.75 10.13
C HIS A 79 -12.27 21.21 10.44
N GLY A 80 -12.29 22.09 9.45
CA GLY A 80 -11.92 23.50 9.65
C GLY A 80 -11.20 24.10 8.46
N GLU A 81 -10.53 25.22 8.69
CA GLU A 81 -9.78 25.94 7.67
C GLU A 81 -8.39 26.31 8.14
N ILE A 82 -7.46 26.32 7.21
CA ILE A 82 -6.09 26.81 7.41
C ILE A 82 -5.77 27.90 6.39
N PRO A 83 -4.85 28.82 6.64
CA PRO A 83 -4.39 29.76 5.63
C PRO A 83 -3.81 29.04 4.41
N GLU A 84 -4.22 29.46 3.21
CA GLU A 84 -3.62 28.92 1.99
C GLU A 84 -2.24 29.54 1.78
N ALA A 85 -1.32 28.77 1.18
CA ALA A 85 -0.01 29.27 0.79
C ALA A 85 -0.16 30.25 -0.40
N ALA A 86 0.72 31.26 -0.50
CA ALA A 86 0.67 32.20 -1.61
C ALA A 86 0.87 31.53 -2.99
N GLU A 87 1.57 30.39 -3.01
CA GLU A 87 1.78 29.54 -4.17
C GLU A 87 1.69 28.07 -3.76
N THR A 88 0.98 27.27 -4.56
CA THR A 88 0.88 25.81 -4.40
C THR A 88 1.41 25.12 -5.63
N TYR A 89 2.00 23.93 -5.46
CA TYR A 89 2.59 23.14 -6.54
C TYR A 89 1.60 22.11 -7.07
N ASN A 90 1.78 21.73 -8.35
CA ASN A 90 1.02 20.66 -8.96
C ASN A 90 1.33 19.31 -8.29
N VAL A 91 0.27 18.57 -7.95
CA VAL A 91 0.34 17.22 -7.37
C VAL A 91 -0.49 16.27 -8.22
N ILE A 92 0.08 15.13 -8.58
CA ILE A 92 -0.62 14.04 -9.26
C ILE A 92 -0.40 12.73 -8.49
N GLY A 93 -1.50 12.10 -8.01
CA GLY A 93 -1.38 11.04 -7.01
C GLY A 93 -0.61 11.52 -5.78
N ASN A 94 0.40 10.76 -5.37
CA ASN A 94 1.22 11.06 -4.19
C ASN A 94 2.57 11.72 -4.51
N ILE A 95 2.75 12.25 -5.73
CA ILE A 95 3.97 12.95 -6.16
C ILE A 95 3.65 14.37 -6.64
N ASN A 96 4.52 15.32 -6.33
CA ASN A 96 4.38 16.68 -6.83
C ASN A 96 5.36 16.98 -7.99
N GLU A 97 5.19 18.13 -8.65
CA GLU A 97 6.04 18.59 -9.76
C GLU A 97 7.52 18.80 -9.40
N TRP A 98 7.88 18.78 -8.11
CA TRP A 98 9.26 18.79 -7.62
C TRP A 98 9.79 17.39 -7.33
N GLN A 99 9.05 16.34 -7.71
CA GLN A 99 9.35 14.95 -7.42
C GLN A 99 9.39 14.63 -5.93
N VAL A 100 8.70 15.40 -5.08
CA VAL A 100 8.48 15.01 -3.69
C VAL A 100 7.34 14.00 -3.66
N THR A 101 7.57 12.87 -3.01
CA THR A 101 6.58 11.80 -2.84
C THR A 101 6.35 11.54 -1.37
N ILE A 102 5.08 11.36 -0.97
CA ILE A 102 4.69 11.00 0.40
C ILE A 102 3.75 9.80 0.34
N GLY A 103 4.08 8.75 1.08
CA GLY A 103 3.23 7.62 1.43
C GLY A 103 3.12 7.48 2.93
N GLU A 104 2.24 6.58 3.42
CA GLU A 104 2.04 6.40 4.86
C GLU A 104 1.68 4.97 5.26
N THR A 105 1.63 4.70 6.56
CA THR A 105 0.97 3.57 7.19
C THR A 105 0.54 3.93 8.61
N THR A 106 -0.75 3.82 8.90
CA THR A 106 -1.31 4.00 10.25
C THR A 106 -0.89 2.85 11.16
N TYR A 107 -0.36 3.14 12.36
CA TYR A 107 0.06 2.10 13.31
C TYR A 107 -0.69 2.14 14.67
N GLY A 108 -1.72 2.97 14.80
CA GLY A 108 -2.48 3.15 16.04
C GLY A 108 -1.64 3.78 17.16
N GLY A 109 -0.84 2.99 17.86
CA GLY A 109 0.04 3.45 18.92
C GLY A 109 -0.68 3.63 20.25
N ARG A 110 -0.63 4.83 20.82
CA ARG A 110 -1.33 5.22 22.04
C ARG A 110 -2.68 5.82 21.70
N GLU A 111 -3.76 5.03 21.74
CA GLU A 111 -5.13 5.45 21.38
C GLU A 111 -5.57 6.73 22.12
N GLU A 112 -5.14 6.90 23.38
CA GLU A 112 -5.44 8.08 24.18
C GLU A 112 -4.78 9.36 23.66
N MET A 113 -3.94 9.27 22.62
CA MET A 113 -3.26 10.42 22.01
C MET A 113 -3.96 10.97 20.78
N ALA A 114 -4.95 10.28 20.24
CA ALA A 114 -5.78 10.80 19.15
C ALA A 114 -6.55 12.06 19.63
N ASP A 115 -6.56 13.12 18.82
CA ASP A 115 -7.26 14.37 19.12
C ASP A 115 -8.30 14.69 18.06
N SER A 116 -9.54 14.24 18.27
CA SER A 116 -10.66 14.47 17.35
C SER A 116 -11.02 15.95 17.14
N THR A 117 -10.38 16.89 17.86
CA THR A 117 -10.54 18.34 17.69
C THR A 117 -9.48 18.96 16.78
N GLY A 118 -8.47 18.17 16.37
CA GLY A 118 -7.45 18.59 15.42
C GLY A 118 -8.05 18.84 14.04
N ILE A 119 -7.47 19.80 13.30
CA ILE A 119 -7.91 20.14 11.94
C ILE A 119 -7.25 19.24 10.90
N MET A 120 -5.98 18.86 11.13
CA MET A 120 -5.20 18.10 10.16
C MET A 120 -5.29 16.60 10.46
N ASP A 121 -5.78 15.82 9.49
CA ASP A 121 -5.63 14.37 9.44
C ASP A 121 -4.38 13.98 8.62
N TYR A 122 -4.06 12.67 8.59
CA TYR A 122 -2.87 12.17 7.89
C TYR A 122 -2.90 12.45 6.38
N GLY A 123 -4.04 12.26 5.72
CA GLY A 123 -4.20 12.47 4.28
C GLY A 123 -4.13 13.95 3.92
N SER A 124 -4.79 14.82 4.69
CA SER A 124 -4.67 16.27 4.52
C SER A 124 -3.23 16.74 4.70
N LEU A 125 -2.48 16.19 5.69
CA LEU A 125 -1.06 16.51 5.85
C LEU A 125 -0.24 16.12 4.62
N ILE A 126 -0.48 14.95 4.02
CA ILE A 126 0.19 14.49 2.80
C ILE A 126 0.00 15.50 1.68
N TYR A 127 -1.26 15.78 1.31
CA TYR A 127 -1.54 16.56 0.11
C TYR A 127 -1.24 18.05 0.30
N VAL A 128 -1.44 18.62 1.50
CA VAL A 128 -1.03 20.00 1.79
C VAL A 128 0.49 20.14 1.78
N ALA A 129 1.23 19.17 2.32
CA ALA A 129 2.70 19.20 2.29
C ALA A 129 3.23 19.05 0.85
N LEU A 130 2.66 18.15 0.03
CA LEU A 130 3.02 18.02 -1.38
C LEU A 130 2.82 19.33 -2.16
N GLN A 131 1.72 20.04 -1.90
CA GLN A 131 1.44 21.33 -2.53
C GLN A 131 2.33 22.48 -2.04
N ARG A 132 3.08 22.31 -0.92
CA ARG A 132 3.84 23.38 -0.27
C ARG A 132 5.34 23.07 -0.11
N SER A 133 5.86 21.99 -0.68
CA SER A 133 7.26 21.59 -0.49
C SER A 133 7.97 21.26 -1.81
N LYS A 134 9.27 21.56 -1.85
CA LYS A 134 10.19 21.29 -2.96
C LYS A 134 11.22 20.20 -2.62
N SER A 135 11.21 19.70 -1.39
CA SER A 135 12.11 18.66 -0.92
C SER A 135 11.49 17.87 0.23
N ALA A 136 12.01 16.67 0.47
CA ALA A 136 11.57 15.84 1.59
C ALA A 136 11.73 16.54 2.95
N ARG A 137 12.83 17.26 3.16
CA ARG A 137 13.05 18.01 4.40
C ARG A 137 12.05 19.17 4.58
N GLU A 138 11.68 19.82 3.50
CA GLU A 138 10.66 20.88 3.54
C GLU A 138 9.29 20.27 3.85
N ALA A 139 8.95 19.13 3.23
CA ALA A 139 7.71 18.41 3.52
C ALA A 139 7.59 18.03 5.01
N ILE A 140 8.66 17.46 5.61
CA ILE A 140 8.70 17.16 7.05
C ILE A 140 8.41 18.41 7.89
N LYS A 141 9.01 19.55 7.54
CA LYS A 141 8.78 20.82 8.26
C LYS A 141 7.34 21.32 8.10
N VAL A 142 6.80 21.26 6.89
CA VAL A 142 5.42 21.67 6.61
C VAL A 142 4.45 20.81 7.40
N MET A 143 4.55 19.49 7.33
CA MET A 143 3.67 18.54 8.03
C MET A 143 3.69 18.78 9.54
N THR A 144 4.89 18.82 10.12
CA THR A 144 5.05 18.99 11.57
C THR A 144 4.62 20.39 12.04
N THR A 145 4.79 21.42 11.23
CA THR A 145 4.32 22.80 11.54
C THR A 145 2.80 22.87 11.51
N LEU A 146 2.16 22.30 10.50
CA LEU A 146 0.70 22.27 10.37
C LEU A 146 0.06 21.49 11.54
N ALA A 147 0.55 20.28 11.82
CA ALA A 147 0.06 19.47 12.93
C ALA A 147 0.24 20.15 14.29
N ASN A 148 1.36 20.83 14.52
CA ASN A 148 1.58 21.60 15.76
C ASN A 148 0.69 22.85 15.88
N THR A 149 0.37 23.49 14.76
CA THR A 149 -0.40 24.74 14.77
C THR A 149 -1.91 24.48 14.83
N TYR A 150 -2.40 23.51 14.07
CA TYR A 150 -3.83 23.29 13.86
C TYR A 150 -4.36 22.05 14.57
N GLY A 151 -3.49 21.24 15.20
CA GLY A 151 -3.85 19.96 15.81
C GLY A 151 -3.85 18.81 14.80
N TYR A 152 -3.75 17.59 15.31
CA TYR A 152 -3.63 16.37 14.53
C TYR A 152 -4.71 15.36 14.93
N ASN A 153 -5.57 14.99 13.99
CA ASN A 153 -6.78 14.23 14.20
C ASN A 153 -6.69 12.81 13.61
N SER A 154 -5.53 12.20 13.64
CA SER A 154 -5.37 10.79 13.28
C SER A 154 -4.65 10.04 14.39
N GLU A 155 -4.60 8.74 14.27
CA GLU A 155 -3.81 7.85 15.12
C GLU A 155 -2.31 8.05 14.88
N GLY A 156 -1.48 7.14 15.38
CA GLY A 156 -0.04 7.15 15.08
C GLY A 156 0.24 6.80 13.62
N GLU A 157 1.09 7.59 12.96
CA GLU A 157 1.43 7.44 11.55
C GLU A 157 2.91 7.27 11.30
N THR A 158 3.24 6.39 10.37
CA THR A 158 4.55 6.33 9.72
C THR A 158 4.45 6.89 8.32
N PHE A 159 5.17 7.96 8.02
CA PHE A 159 5.25 8.55 6.70
C PHE A 159 6.55 8.17 5.99
N THR A 160 6.46 7.75 4.75
CA THR A 160 7.54 7.72 3.77
C THR A 160 7.59 9.07 3.07
N ILE A 161 8.72 9.79 3.14
CA ILE A 161 8.88 11.12 2.54
C ILE A 161 10.16 11.13 1.71
N CYS A 162 10.02 11.21 0.39
CA CYS A 162 11.13 11.08 -0.55
C CYS A 162 11.21 12.25 -1.51
N ASP A 163 12.42 12.55 -1.96
CA ASP A 163 12.73 13.43 -3.08
C ASP A 163 13.85 12.82 -3.94
N PRO A 164 14.29 13.42 -5.07
CA PRO A 164 15.34 12.84 -5.91
C PRO A 164 16.71 12.63 -5.22
N ASN A 165 16.90 13.18 -4.04
CA ASN A 165 18.18 13.17 -3.33
C ASN A 165 18.17 12.38 -2.05
N GLU A 166 17.05 12.35 -1.34
CA GLU A 166 16.93 11.77 0.01
C GLU A 166 15.61 11.01 0.18
N ALA A 167 15.68 9.96 1.00
CA ALA A 167 14.50 9.24 1.49
C ALA A 167 14.46 9.32 3.02
N TRP A 168 13.26 9.51 3.58
CA TRP A 168 13.01 9.65 5.01
C TRP A 168 11.86 8.75 5.43
N ILE A 169 11.97 8.19 6.63
CA ILE A 169 10.87 7.63 7.40
C ILE A 169 10.58 8.57 8.57
N MET A 170 9.33 8.98 8.74
CA MET A 170 8.90 9.83 9.85
C MET A 170 7.76 9.17 10.59
N GLU A 171 7.87 9.05 11.90
CA GLU A 171 6.78 8.58 12.76
C GLU A 171 6.25 9.74 13.61
N MET A 172 4.92 9.86 13.70
CA MET A 172 4.22 10.97 14.33
C MET A 172 3.03 10.45 15.15
N MET A 173 2.71 11.17 16.23
CA MET A 173 1.55 10.94 17.07
C MET A 173 1.06 12.23 17.69
N GLY A 174 -0.24 12.39 17.87
CA GLY A 174 -0.85 13.49 18.61
C GLY A 174 -0.42 13.55 20.08
N LYS A 175 -0.80 14.61 20.76
CA LYS A 175 -0.52 14.82 22.20
C LYS A 175 -1.73 14.59 23.11
N GLY A 176 -2.83 14.12 22.54
CA GLY A 176 -4.07 13.81 23.24
C GLY A 176 -5.15 14.91 23.10
N PRO A 177 -6.39 14.60 23.48
CA PRO A 177 -7.55 15.44 23.25
C PRO A 177 -7.37 16.86 23.78
N GLY A 178 -7.66 17.85 22.94
CA GLY A 178 -7.52 19.27 23.24
C GLY A 178 -6.09 19.79 23.38
N SER A 179 -5.09 18.93 23.20
CA SER A 179 -3.67 19.29 23.26
C SER A 179 -3.13 19.42 21.84
N LYS A 180 -3.23 20.61 21.27
CA LYS A 180 -2.62 20.87 19.96
C LYS A 180 -1.17 20.44 19.91
N GLY A 181 -0.75 19.88 18.77
CA GLY A 181 0.62 19.51 18.52
C GLY A 181 0.87 18.02 18.45
N VAL A 182 2.08 17.69 18.04
CA VAL A 182 2.53 16.32 17.80
C VAL A 182 3.89 16.07 18.42
N VAL A 183 4.14 14.83 18.81
CA VAL A 183 5.48 14.27 18.98
C VAL A 183 5.83 13.51 17.70
N TRP A 184 7.09 13.55 17.30
CA TRP A 184 7.53 12.93 16.05
C TRP A 184 9.04 12.74 16.01
N VAL A 185 9.46 11.81 15.17
CA VAL A 185 10.87 11.59 14.81
C VAL A 185 10.95 11.21 13.33
N ALA A 186 11.92 11.77 12.62
CA ALA A 186 12.21 11.44 11.23
C ALA A 186 13.68 11.03 11.08
N LEU A 187 13.91 9.92 10.40
CA LEU A 187 15.23 9.38 10.10
C LEU A 187 15.46 9.34 8.59
N ARG A 188 16.61 9.88 8.16
CA ARG A 188 17.05 9.74 6.78
C ARG A 188 17.53 8.32 6.53
N ILE A 189 16.97 7.66 5.52
CA ILE A 189 17.40 6.34 5.09
C ILE A 189 18.78 6.47 4.42
N PRO A 190 19.77 5.62 4.75
CA PRO A 190 21.07 5.64 4.08
C PRO A 190 20.93 5.43 2.56
N ASP A 191 21.71 6.16 1.79
CA ASP A 191 21.64 6.11 0.31
C ASP A 191 21.76 4.69 -0.26
N ASN A 192 22.51 3.80 0.42
CA ASN A 192 22.77 2.43 -0.01
C ASN A 192 21.84 1.39 0.65
N ALA A 193 20.76 1.81 1.28
CA ALA A 193 19.85 0.94 2.03
C ALA A 193 18.45 0.90 1.42
N VAL A 194 17.73 -0.15 1.79
CA VAL A 194 16.28 -0.29 1.60
C VAL A 194 15.60 -0.37 2.97
N CYS A 195 14.37 0.14 3.06
CA CYS A 195 13.57 0.19 4.29
C CYS A 195 12.12 -0.21 3.97
N ALA A 196 11.42 -0.78 4.94
CA ALA A 196 10.01 -1.14 4.80
C ALA A 196 9.25 -0.84 6.10
N HIS A 197 7.98 -0.44 5.96
CA HIS A 197 7.04 -0.33 7.07
C HIS A 197 5.61 -0.67 6.64
N ALA A 198 4.82 -1.14 7.59
CA ALA A 198 3.46 -1.60 7.36
C ALA A 198 2.67 -1.62 8.67
N ASN A 199 1.97 -0.54 9.00
CA ASN A 199 1.05 -0.39 10.16
C ASN A 199 1.64 -0.77 11.53
N GLN A 200 2.95 -0.69 11.69
CA GLN A 200 3.64 -0.83 12.95
C GLN A 200 4.81 0.14 13.01
N SER A 201 4.94 0.84 14.11
CA SER A 201 6.08 1.72 14.37
C SER A 201 7.39 0.94 14.27
N ARG A 202 8.33 1.43 13.46
CA ARG A 202 9.59 0.76 13.15
C ARG A 202 10.79 1.44 13.82
N ILE A 203 10.70 2.76 14.11
CA ILE A 203 11.82 3.52 14.63
C ILE A 203 12.11 3.12 16.09
N GLY A 204 13.27 2.55 16.32
CA GLY A 204 13.77 2.21 17.65
C GLY A 204 14.55 3.35 18.28
N LYS A 205 15.79 3.06 18.72
CA LYS A 205 16.75 4.07 19.19
C LYS A 205 17.28 4.89 18.03
N PHE A 206 17.52 6.18 18.24
CA PHE A 206 18.07 7.09 17.24
C PHE A 206 19.08 8.07 17.86
N ASN A 207 20.03 8.53 17.05
CA ASN A 207 21.08 9.45 17.52
C ASN A 207 20.62 10.91 17.45
N MET A 208 20.17 11.47 18.57
CA MET A 208 19.71 12.87 18.67
C MET A 208 20.79 13.91 18.35
N LYS A 209 22.07 13.52 18.31
CA LYS A 209 23.18 14.43 17.94
C LYS A 209 23.40 14.51 16.43
N ASP A 210 22.88 13.55 15.66
CA ASP A 210 23.02 13.52 14.20
C ASP A 210 22.02 14.47 13.52
N LYS A 211 22.32 15.76 13.50
CA LYS A 211 21.47 16.79 12.91
C LYS A 211 21.33 16.69 11.38
N LYS A 212 22.18 15.89 10.73
CA LYS A 212 22.12 15.67 9.29
C LYS A 212 21.05 14.63 8.91
N ASN A 213 20.95 13.56 9.69
CA ASN A 213 20.14 12.40 9.36
C ASN A 213 18.96 12.18 10.32
N VAL A 214 18.80 13.03 11.33
CA VAL A 214 17.73 12.91 12.35
C VAL A 214 17.08 14.27 12.57
N MET A 215 15.75 14.29 12.45
CA MET A 215 14.89 15.40 12.84
C MET A 215 13.87 14.88 13.86
N TYR A 216 13.49 15.68 14.86
CA TYR A 216 12.55 15.24 15.90
C TYR A 216 11.94 16.40 16.67
N ALA A 217 10.80 16.17 17.29
CA ALA A 217 10.15 17.11 18.20
C ALA A 217 11.02 17.33 19.44
N LYS A 218 11.26 18.60 19.83
CA LYS A 218 12.14 18.95 20.95
C LYS A 218 11.76 18.25 22.25
N ASP A 219 10.49 17.97 22.42
CA ASP A 219 9.91 17.35 23.60
C ASP A 219 9.64 15.84 23.47
N VAL A 220 10.14 15.19 22.42
CA VAL A 220 9.90 13.76 22.14
C VAL A 220 10.21 12.83 23.33
N VAL A 221 11.24 13.11 24.11
CA VAL A 221 11.59 12.33 25.30
C VAL A 221 10.88 12.83 26.55
N SER A 222 10.87 14.17 26.76
CA SER A 222 10.25 14.75 27.95
C SER A 222 8.74 14.53 27.98
N PHE A 223 8.07 14.52 26.84
CA PHE A 223 6.66 14.19 26.74
C PHE A 223 6.40 12.72 27.16
N ALA A 224 7.18 11.75 26.65
CA ALA A 224 7.09 10.36 27.09
C ALA A 224 7.33 10.19 28.59
N ARG A 225 8.27 10.95 29.16
CA ARG A 225 8.50 10.96 30.62
C ARG A 225 7.32 11.54 31.39
N SER A 226 6.72 12.64 30.93
CA SER A 226 5.56 13.25 31.58
C SER A 226 4.34 12.33 31.64
N LYS A 227 4.24 11.40 30.68
CA LYS A 227 3.20 10.37 30.63
C LYS A 227 3.58 9.09 31.37
N GLY A 228 4.80 8.99 31.93
CA GLY A 228 5.27 7.77 32.62
C GLY A 228 5.68 6.63 31.70
N TRP A 229 5.75 6.84 30.39
CA TRP A 229 6.08 5.80 29.40
C TRP A 229 7.57 5.53 29.24
N TYR A 230 8.40 6.44 29.74
CA TYR A 230 9.85 6.31 29.70
C TYR A 230 10.52 6.99 30.91
N GLN A 231 11.52 6.32 31.50
CA GLN A 231 12.27 6.82 32.66
C GLN A 231 13.80 6.73 32.50
N GLY A 232 14.29 6.29 31.32
CA GLY A 232 15.70 6.07 31.04
C GLY A 232 16.48 7.35 30.65
N LYS A 233 17.74 7.17 30.25
CA LYS A 233 18.59 8.24 29.70
C LYS A 233 18.15 8.56 28.26
N ASP A 234 18.26 9.82 27.81
CA ASP A 234 17.88 10.24 26.45
C ASP A 234 18.57 9.40 25.36
N ALA A 235 19.84 9.02 25.57
CA ALA A 235 20.59 8.19 24.63
C ALA A 235 20.03 6.77 24.44
N ASP A 236 19.21 6.29 25.39
CA ASP A 236 18.59 4.97 25.36
C ASP A 236 17.14 5.01 24.92
N PHE A 237 16.63 6.19 24.62
CA PHE A 237 15.24 6.36 24.21
C PHE A 237 14.96 5.62 22.90
N SER A 238 13.89 4.83 22.90
CA SER A 238 13.36 4.13 21.74
C SER A 238 11.95 4.60 21.46
N TRP A 239 11.73 5.18 20.29
CA TRP A 239 10.44 5.71 19.90
C TRP A 239 9.34 4.65 19.99
N LYS A 240 9.47 3.54 19.24
CA LYS A 240 8.43 2.49 19.22
C LYS A 240 8.14 1.91 20.60
N MET A 241 9.15 1.76 21.46
CA MET A 241 8.93 1.21 22.81
C MET A 241 8.17 2.17 23.71
N ALA A 242 8.30 3.48 23.52
CA ALA A 242 7.59 4.49 24.29
C ALA A 242 6.17 4.75 23.76
N TYR A 243 6.03 4.86 22.43
CA TYR A 243 4.81 5.35 21.78
C TYR A 243 3.94 4.27 21.12
N ALA A 244 4.52 3.18 20.67
CA ALA A 244 3.80 2.13 19.90
C ALA A 244 4.47 0.76 20.03
N LYS A 245 4.52 0.25 21.26
CA LYS A 245 5.18 -1.05 21.55
C LYS A 245 4.53 -2.17 20.75
N PRO A 246 5.31 -2.91 19.93
CA PRO A 246 4.78 -4.01 19.13
C PRO A 246 4.20 -5.12 19.99
N ASP A 247 2.97 -5.50 19.69
CA ASP A 247 2.29 -6.69 20.22
C ASP A 247 2.30 -7.83 19.20
N PHE A 248 1.49 -8.88 19.40
CA PHE A 248 1.33 -9.97 18.44
C PHE A 248 0.82 -9.47 17.09
N SER A 249 -0.22 -8.64 17.09
CA SER A 249 -0.85 -8.09 15.87
C SER A 249 0.15 -7.25 15.08
N GLY A 250 0.83 -6.31 15.73
CA GLY A 250 1.87 -5.48 15.12
C GLY A 250 3.04 -6.26 14.52
N ARG A 251 3.41 -7.40 15.13
CA ARG A 251 4.45 -8.28 14.57
C ARG A 251 3.91 -9.13 13.43
N ARG A 252 2.79 -9.86 13.64
CA ARG A 252 2.29 -10.88 12.71
C ARG A 252 1.62 -10.30 11.48
N PHE A 253 0.81 -9.25 11.63
CA PHE A 253 0.06 -8.69 10.51
C PHE A 253 0.76 -7.49 9.86
N CYS A 254 1.69 -6.86 10.59
CA CYS A 254 2.36 -5.65 10.14
C CYS A 254 3.85 -5.88 9.87
N ASP A 255 4.67 -6.13 10.88
CA ASP A 255 6.12 -6.33 10.70
C ASP A 255 6.46 -7.55 9.83
N ALA A 256 5.59 -8.57 9.75
CA ALA A 256 5.78 -9.70 8.82
C ALA A 256 5.79 -9.24 7.36
N ARG A 257 5.00 -8.22 6.99
CA ARG A 257 5.04 -7.61 5.64
C ARG A 257 6.37 -6.89 5.41
N ALA A 258 6.82 -6.10 6.38
CA ALA A 258 8.14 -5.46 6.30
C ALA A 258 9.27 -6.50 6.24
N TRP A 259 9.17 -7.61 6.97
CA TRP A 259 10.09 -8.73 6.89
C TRP A 259 10.13 -9.31 5.48
N ALA A 260 8.98 -9.59 4.88
CA ALA A 260 8.89 -10.15 3.53
C ALA A 260 9.52 -9.22 2.48
N LEU A 261 9.18 -7.93 2.51
CA LEU A 261 9.75 -6.93 1.61
C LEU A 261 11.28 -6.86 1.70
N LEU A 262 11.83 -6.85 2.91
CA LEU A 262 13.29 -6.83 3.10
C LEU A 262 13.94 -8.16 2.69
N ASN A 263 13.23 -9.29 2.84
CA ASN A 263 13.72 -10.63 2.51
C ASN A 263 13.98 -10.83 1.01
N HIS A 264 13.36 -10.04 0.13
CA HIS A 264 13.69 -10.03 -1.30
C HIS A 264 15.13 -9.60 -1.60
N PHE A 265 15.75 -8.85 -0.69
CA PHE A 265 17.05 -8.20 -0.93
C PHE A 265 18.11 -8.48 0.13
N TYR A 266 17.73 -9.11 1.22
CA TYR A 266 18.63 -9.42 2.34
C TYR A 266 18.15 -10.70 3.02
N ASP A 267 19.04 -11.50 3.57
CA ASP A 267 18.64 -12.67 4.37
C ASP A 267 18.01 -12.24 5.69
N MET A 268 16.68 -12.26 5.73
CA MET A 268 15.89 -11.93 6.91
C MET A 268 15.54 -13.14 7.78
N SER A 269 16.04 -14.35 7.46
CA SER A 269 15.77 -15.56 8.25
C SER A 269 16.15 -15.45 9.74
N PRO A 270 17.21 -14.70 10.16
CA PRO A 270 17.52 -14.50 11.58
C PRO A 270 16.45 -13.69 12.36
N TYR A 271 15.48 -13.10 11.68
CA TYR A 271 14.40 -12.27 12.24
C TYR A 271 13.01 -12.89 12.02
N LEU A 272 12.93 -14.12 11.50
CA LEU A 272 11.67 -14.79 11.22
C LEU A 272 10.79 -14.93 12.48
N ASP A 273 11.40 -15.28 13.63
CA ASP A 273 10.66 -15.42 14.89
C ASP A 273 9.98 -14.11 15.33
N TRP A 274 10.58 -12.96 14.99
CA TRP A 274 9.91 -11.67 15.19
C TRP A 274 8.66 -11.57 14.33
N ALA A 275 8.75 -11.84 13.05
CA ALA A 275 7.62 -11.79 12.09
C ALA A 275 6.54 -12.82 12.43
N LEU A 276 6.91 -13.99 12.99
CA LEU A 276 5.95 -14.97 13.50
C LEU A 276 5.16 -14.47 14.73
N GLY A 277 5.69 -13.51 15.47
CA GLY A 277 5.02 -12.84 16.59
C GLY A 277 4.81 -13.68 17.85
N LYS A 278 5.21 -14.97 17.85
CA LYS A 278 4.91 -15.93 18.92
C LYS A 278 5.89 -15.88 20.09
N ASP A 279 7.17 -15.52 19.83
CA ASP A 279 8.18 -15.38 20.88
C ASP A 279 8.31 -13.91 21.31
N PRO A 280 7.99 -13.55 22.55
CA PRO A 280 8.13 -12.19 23.05
C PRO A 280 9.59 -11.71 23.13
N ASN A 281 10.56 -12.66 23.14
CA ASN A 281 11.99 -12.38 23.19
C ASN A 281 12.66 -12.45 21.82
N ALA A 282 11.90 -12.63 20.73
CA ALA A 282 12.44 -12.67 19.38
C ALA A 282 13.31 -11.45 19.08
N LYS A 283 14.39 -11.66 18.34
CA LYS A 283 15.28 -10.60 17.91
C LYS A 283 14.54 -9.60 17.01
N ASP A 284 14.53 -8.34 17.42
CA ASP A 284 13.91 -7.25 16.68
C ASP A 284 14.57 -7.06 15.29
N MET A 285 13.77 -6.73 14.30
CA MET A 285 14.24 -6.51 12.94
C MET A 285 14.97 -5.17 12.79
N PRO A 286 16.00 -5.08 11.93
CA PRO A 286 16.60 -3.80 11.58
C PRO A 286 15.57 -2.91 10.87
N LEU A 287 15.70 -1.58 11.05
CA LEU A 287 14.84 -0.61 10.36
C LEU A 287 15.07 -0.60 8.84
N TRP A 288 16.33 -0.76 8.42
CA TRP A 288 16.76 -0.88 7.02
C TRP A 288 17.87 -1.91 6.89
N VAL A 289 18.08 -2.38 5.66
CA VAL A 289 19.17 -3.28 5.29
C VAL A 289 19.90 -2.77 4.06
N VAL A 290 21.16 -3.16 3.90
CA VAL A 290 21.89 -2.94 2.64
C VAL A 290 21.59 -4.11 1.70
N PRO A 291 20.94 -3.87 0.56
CA PRO A 291 20.52 -4.96 -0.33
C PRO A 291 21.72 -5.67 -0.97
N ASN A 292 21.59 -6.97 -1.21
CA ASN A 292 22.62 -7.81 -1.84
C ASN A 292 22.70 -7.61 -3.37
N LYS A 293 21.72 -6.94 -3.96
CA LYS A 293 21.68 -6.53 -5.38
C LYS A 293 21.10 -5.12 -5.50
N LYS A 294 21.38 -4.46 -6.64
CA LYS A 294 20.71 -3.20 -6.96
C LYS A 294 19.23 -3.44 -7.27
N VAL A 295 18.39 -2.49 -6.87
CA VAL A 295 16.93 -2.55 -6.94
C VAL A 295 16.42 -1.73 -8.13
N SER A 296 15.63 -2.34 -9.00
CA SER A 296 14.89 -1.68 -10.09
C SER A 296 13.45 -1.35 -9.71
N VAL A 297 12.75 -0.56 -10.52
CA VAL A 297 11.30 -0.34 -10.38
C VAL A 297 10.56 -1.68 -10.45
N ALA A 298 10.91 -2.55 -11.39
CA ALA A 298 10.30 -3.88 -11.52
C ALA A 298 10.50 -4.75 -10.27
N ASP A 299 11.66 -4.65 -9.59
CA ASP A 299 11.88 -5.34 -8.31
C ASP A 299 10.94 -4.79 -7.21
N VAL A 300 10.70 -3.47 -7.17
CA VAL A 300 9.77 -2.86 -6.20
C VAL A 300 8.33 -3.27 -6.48
N GLU A 301 7.90 -3.28 -7.75
CA GLU A 301 6.59 -3.79 -8.13
C GLU A 301 6.41 -5.27 -7.75
N ALA A 302 7.44 -6.09 -7.97
CA ALA A 302 7.42 -7.50 -7.57
C ALA A 302 7.27 -7.66 -6.04
N CYS A 303 7.94 -6.82 -5.24
CA CYS A 303 7.78 -6.80 -3.79
C CYS A 303 6.36 -6.46 -3.36
N MET A 304 5.72 -5.47 -4.00
CA MET A 304 4.34 -5.08 -3.68
C MET A 304 3.33 -6.17 -4.05
N ARG A 305 3.71 -7.16 -4.85
CA ARG A 305 2.92 -8.33 -5.28
C ARG A 305 3.12 -9.57 -4.40
N ASP A 306 3.88 -9.48 -3.31
CA ASP A 306 4.29 -10.60 -2.45
C ASP A 306 3.13 -11.14 -1.59
N HIS A 307 3.05 -12.48 -1.46
CA HIS A 307 2.14 -13.22 -0.58
C HIS A 307 2.89 -14.21 0.30
N TYR A 308 4.13 -13.90 0.64
CA TYR A 308 5.01 -14.76 1.42
C TYR A 308 5.43 -16.06 0.72
N GLU A 309 5.34 -16.14 -0.62
CA GLU A 309 5.68 -17.34 -1.39
C GLU A 309 7.07 -17.86 -1.05
N GLY A 310 7.19 -19.18 -0.88
CA GLY A 310 8.45 -19.83 -0.52
C GLY A 310 8.93 -19.58 0.90
N THR A 311 8.11 -19.01 1.79
CA THR A 311 8.43 -18.76 3.20
C THR A 311 7.50 -19.52 4.14
N PRO A 312 7.85 -19.65 5.44
CA PRO A 312 6.96 -20.24 6.44
C PRO A 312 5.66 -19.45 6.70
N LEU A 313 5.53 -18.24 6.15
CA LEU A 313 4.33 -17.40 6.25
C LEU A 313 3.33 -17.67 5.12
N SER A 314 3.75 -18.36 4.03
CA SER A 314 2.90 -18.65 2.88
C SER A 314 1.70 -19.50 3.27
N VAL A 315 0.52 -19.12 2.75
CA VAL A 315 -0.74 -19.83 2.97
C VAL A 315 -1.22 -20.59 1.74
N ALA A 316 -0.49 -20.48 0.63
CA ALA A 316 -0.85 -21.10 -0.65
C ALA A 316 0.12 -22.21 -1.08
N ASP A 317 1.30 -22.32 -0.44
CA ASP A 317 2.33 -23.28 -0.82
C ASP A 317 2.02 -24.69 -0.32
N GLY A 318 2.09 -25.64 -1.22
CA GLY A 318 2.14 -27.07 -0.95
C GLY A 318 0.92 -27.62 -0.20
N THR A 319 0.96 -27.62 1.10
CA THR A 319 0.00 -28.36 1.93
C THR A 319 -1.12 -27.54 2.54
N ASP A 320 -1.16 -26.23 2.37
CA ASP A 320 -2.15 -25.36 3.00
C ASP A 320 -3.54 -25.52 2.36
N ILE A 321 -4.47 -26.12 3.09
CA ILE A 321 -5.87 -26.25 2.66
C ILE A 321 -6.64 -24.94 2.88
N GLY A 322 -6.16 -24.06 3.77
CA GLY A 322 -6.76 -22.76 4.04
C GLY A 322 -6.81 -21.85 2.80
N GLY A 323 -5.93 -22.07 1.79
CA GLY A 323 -5.99 -21.46 0.47
C GLY A 323 -7.18 -21.91 -0.40
N GLY A 324 -8.01 -22.84 0.08
CA GLY A 324 -9.15 -23.37 -0.64
C GLY A 324 -8.76 -24.35 -1.74
N ILE A 325 -9.74 -24.68 -2.61
CA ILE A 325 -9.57 -25.65 -3.69
C ILE A 325 -8.42 -25.26 -4.64
N TRP A 326 -8.30 -23.97 -4.95
CA TRP A 326 -7.43 -23.43 -5.98
C TRP A 326 -6.27 -22.61 -5.44
N GLN A 327 -5.79 -22.96 -4.23
CA GLN A 327 -4.58 -22.39 -3.62
C GLN A 327 -4.54 -20.85 -3.61
N MET A 328 -5.62 -20.22 -3.19
CA MET A 328 -5.72 -18.78 -3.12
C MET A 328 -4.86 -18.22 -1.97
N PRO A 329 -3.93 -17.25 -2.21
CA PRO A 329 -3.08 -16.68 -1.18
C PRO A 329 -3.78 -15.60 -0.33
N TYR A 330 -5.03 -15.31 -0.61
CA TYR A 330 -5.85 -14.32 0.08
C TYR A 330 -6.72 -14.97 1.14
N ARG A 331 -7.01 -14.23 2.20
CA ARG A 331 -7.86 -14.70 3.29
C ARG A 331 -9.05 -13.76 3.50
N PRO A 332 -10.25 -14.32 3.80
CA PRO A 332 -11.39 -13.49 4.17
C PRO A 332 -11.15 -12.81 5.52
N THR A 333 -11.77 -11.63 5.68
CA THR A 333 -11.84 -10.92 6.95
C THR A 333 -12.98 -11.50 7.84
N PRO A 334 -12.90 -11.41 9.18
CA PRO A 334 -11.83 -10.77 9.96
C PRO A 334 -10.56 -11.62 10.01
N LEU A 335 -9.40 -10.96 10.17
CA LEU A 335 -8.13 -11.66 10.31
C LEU A 335 -8.07 -12.50 11.60
N MET A 336 -8.74 -12.06 12.66
CA MET A 336 -8.82 -12.80 13.92
C MET A 336 -10.23 -13.37 14.11
N PHE A 337 -10.31 -14.67 14.47
CA PHE A 337 -11.56 -15.40 14.65
C PHE A 337 -11.44 -16.44 15.77
N LYS A 338 -12.56 -17.03 16.22
CA LYS A 338 -12.56 -18.05 17.28
C LYS A 338 -13.05 -19.39 16.76
N VAL A 339 -12.37 -20.48 17.19
CA VAL A 339 -12.80 -21.86 16.98
C VAL A 339 -12.71 -22.58 18.31
N ASP A 340 -13.80 -23.17 18.76
CA ASP A 340 -13.90 -23.90 20.05
C ASP A 340 -13.33 -23.10 21.23
N GLY A 341 -13.63 -21.79 21.27
CA GLY A 341 -13.17 -20.87 22.29
C GLY A 341 -11.71 -20.43 22.19
N LYS A 342 -10.94 -20.96 21.25
CA LYS A 342 -9.54 -20.58 20.99
C LYS A 342 -9.47 -19.48 19.97
N GLN A 343 -8.64 -18.46 20.23
CA GLN A 343 -8.36 -17.39 19.28
C GLN A 343 -7.46 -17.93 18.16
N CYS A 344 -7.89 -17.74 16.91
CA CYS A 344 -7.18 -18.09 15.68
C CYS A 344 -6.97 -16.84 14.84
N PHE A 345 -6.15 -16.92 13.79
CA PHE A 345 -5.90 -15.81 12.87
C PHE A 345 -5.67 -16.30 11.44
N ASN A 346 -5.89 -15.40 10.47
CA ASN A 346 -5.49 -15.52 9.08
C ASN A 346 -4.21 -14.71 8.81
N GLU A 347 -3.49 -15.04 7.74
CA GLU A 347 -2.34 -14.26 7.30
C GLU A 347 -2.77 -12.97 6.58
N ARG A 348 -1.94 -11.95 6.69
CA ARG A 348 -2.08 -10.66 6.01
C ARG A 348 -0.83 -10.40 5.15
N PRO A 349 -0.81 -10.80 3.87
CA PRO A 349 0.34 -10.59 2.98
C PRO A 349 0.47 -9.13 2.55
N VAL A 350 1.55 -8.82 1.82
CA VAL A 350 1.80 -7.49 1.25
C VAL A 350 0.72 -7.15 0.23
N SER A 351 0.57 -7.97 -0.81
CA SER A 351 -0.51 -7.83 -1.79
C SER A 351 -1.81 -8.39 -1.23
N THR A 352 -2.90 -7.64 -1.34
CA THR A 352 -4.18 -7.97 -0.70
C THR A 352 -5.37 -7.49 -1.51
N GLN A 353 -6.50 -8.20 -1.38
CA GLN A 353 -7.77 -7.87 -2.04
C GLN A 353 -8.41 -6.55 -1.55
N GLN A 354 -7.92 -5.96 -0.48
CA GLN A 354 -8.45 -4.72 0.08
C GLN A 354 -7.73 -3.46 -0.42
N THR A 355 -6.79 -3.59 -1.34
CA THR A 355 -6.05 -2.44 -1.89
C THR A 355 -6.96 -1.58 -2.75
N GLY A 356 -7.07 -0.29 -2.44
CA GLY A 356 -7.74 0.70 -3.28
C GLY A 356 -6.86 1.17 -4.44
N PHE A 357 -5.59 1.47 -4.13
CA PHE A 357 -4.56 1.80 -5.12
C PHE A 357 -3.17 1.45 -4.61
N VAL A 358 -2.26 1.31 -5.56
CA VAL A 358 -0.85 1.07 -5.30
C VAL A 358 0.00 1.88 -6.27
N PHE A 359 1.18 2.32 -5.81
CA PHE A 359 2.15 2.93 -6.71
C PHE A 359 3.60 2.58 -6.36
N VAL A 360 4.46 2.76 -7.36
CA VAL A 360 5.91 2.91 -7.19
C VAL A 360 6.29 4.29 -7.71
N SER A 361 6.98 5.09 -6.91
CA SER A 361 7.49 6.40 -7.32
C SER A 361 8.97 6.31 -7.59
N GLN A 362 9.40 6.79 -8.77
CA GLN A 362 10.80 6.86 -9.20
C GLN A 362 11.20 8.32 -9.37
N MET A 363 12.19 8.79 -8.61
CA MET A 363 12.60 10.20 -8.55
C MET A 363 14.08 10.33 -8.93
N ARG A 364 14.39 11.16 -9.94
CA ARG A 364 15.71 11.22 -10.59
C ARG A 364 16.26 12.64 -10.65
N SER A 365 17.34 12.91 -9.91
CA SER A 365 17.95 14.22 -9.78
C SER A 365 18.76 14.69 -10.99
N TRP A 366 19.12 13.77 -11.89
CA TRP A 366 19.94 14.07 -13.08
C TRP A 366 19.12 14.44 -14.33
N MET A 367 17.81 14.39 -14.23
CA MET A 367 16.89 14.76 -15.30
C MET A 367 16.24 16.12 -15.02
N PRO A 368 15.73 16.83 -16.05
CA PRO A 368 14.84 17.94 -15.82
C PRO A 368 13.71 17.55 -14.86
N ARG A 369 13.35 18.45 -13.96
CA ARG A 369 12.36 18.23 -12.90
C ARG A 369 11.05 17.64 -13.44
N GLU A 370 10.61 18.15 -14.57
CA GLU A 370 9.34 17.80 -15.22
C GLU A 370 9.34 16.39 -15.82
N ILE A 371 10.52 15.80 -16.05
CA ILE A 371 10.71 14.47 -16.67
C ILE A 371 11.16 13.44 -15.64
N GLY A 372 11.92 13.87 -14.63
CA GLY A 372 12.61 12.97 -13.70
C GLY A 372 11.73 12.15 -12.78
N GLY A 373 10.51 12.62 -12.47
CA GLY A 373 9.59 11.94 -11.56
C GLY A 373 8.53 11.12 -12.29
N VAL A 374 8.41 9.83 -11.96
CA VAL A 374 7.38 8.94 -12.50
C VAL A 374 6.65 8.26 -11.34
N LEU A 375 5.33 8.31 -11.35
CA LEU A 375 4.45 7.53 -10.52
C LEU A 375 3.93 6.35 -11.36
N TRP A 376 4.42 5.16 -11.09
CA TRP A 376 3.91 3.91 -11.64
C TRP A 376 2.67 3.52 -10.84
N PHE A 377 1.49 3.71 -11.41
CA PHE A 377 0.22 3.70 -10.68
C PHE A 377 -0.70 2.56 -11.11
N GLY A 378 -1.31 1.88 -10.13
CA GLY A 378 -2.35 0.87 -10.33
C GLY A 378 -3.51 1.07 -9.35
N ASN A 379 -4.74 0.79 -9.80
CA ASN A 379 -5.92 0.66 -8.94
C ASN A 379 -6.18 -0.80 -8.63
N ASP A 380 -6.58 -1.11 -7.38
CA ASP A 380 -6.85 -2.45 -6.89
C ASP A 380 -5.56 -3.21 -6.47
N ASP A 381 -5.67 -4.48 -6.13
CA ASP A 381 -4.62 -5.37 -5.67
C ASP A 381 -3.37 -5.37 -6.56
N ALA A 382 -2.22 -5.07 -5.99
CA ALA A 382 -0.95 -4.96 -6.70
C ALA A 382 -0.61 -6.17 -7.59
N ASN A 383 -0.95 -7.39 -7.12
CA ASN A 383 -0.71 -8.61 -7.88
C ASN A 383 -1.67 -8.79 -9.07
N MET A 384 -2.78 -8.08 -9.07
CA MET A 384 -3.83 -8.20 -10.06
C MET A 384 -3.82 -7.09 -11.13
N VAL A 385 -2.92 -6.10 -11.04
CA VAL A 385 -2.92 -4.92 -11.92
C VAL A 385 -1.55 -4.63 -12.52
N ALA A 386 -1.54 -3.96 -13.68
CA ALA A 386 -0.36 -3.36 -14.26
C ALA A 386 -0.17 -1.93 -13.73
N PHE A 387 1.07 -1.48 -13.61
CA PHE A 387 1.44 -0.16 -13.11
C PHE A 387 1.66 0.81 -14.26
N THR A 388 0.70 1.70 -14.52
CA THR A 388 0.80 2.67 -15.63
C THR A 388 1.69 3.86 -15.27
N PRO A 389 2.58 4.33 -16.19
CA PRO A 389 3.47 5.45 -15.92
C PRO A 389 2.73 6.79 -15.99
N ILE A 390 2.71 7.53 -14.87
CA ILE A 390 2.21 8.90 -14.77
C ILE A 390 3.36 9.81 -14.36
N TYR A 391 3.70 10.80 -15.17
CA TYR A 391 4.80 11.71 -14.87
C TYR A 391 4.38 12.77 -13.85
N CYS A 392 5.27 13.17 -12.96
CA CYS A 392 5.01 14.13 -11.88
C CYS A 392 4.56 15.51 -12.35
N SER A 393 4.90 15.87 -13.59
CA SER A 393 4.49 17.11 -14.25
C SER A 393 3.11 17.05 -14.90
N SER A 394 2.43 15.90 -14.87
CA SER A 394 1.11 15.74 -15.48
C SER A 394 0.09 16.68 -14.84
N THR A 395 -0.65 17.42 -15.67
CA THR A 395 -1.63 18.41 -15.26
C THR A 395 -3.07 17.98 -15.51
N VAL A 396 -3.26 16.82 -16.14
CA VAL A 396 -4.57 16.23 -16.43
C VAL A 396 -4.52 14.74 -16.05
N ARG A 397 -5.51 14.28 -15.32
CA ARG A 397 -5.68 12.85 -14.98
C ARG A 397 -6.24 12.07 -16.19
N PRO A 398 -5.81 10.81 -16.40
CA PRO A 398 -6.54 9.89 -17.26
C PRO A 398 -8.01 9.77 -16.83
N GLU A 399 -8.95 9.81 -17.75
CA GLU A 399 -10.39 9.73 -17.43
C GLU A 399 -10.73 8.42 -16.71
N CYS A 400 -10.09 7.31 -17.06
CA CYS A 400 -10.32 6.03 -16.41
C CYS A 400 -9.90 5.99 -14.93
N TYR A 401 -9.02 6.88 -14.49
CA TYR A 401 -8.63 7.06 -13.08
C TYR A 401 -9.43 8.18 -12.39
N ASN A 402 -10.42 8.74 -13.02
CA ASN A 402 -11.30 9.77 -12.47
C ASN A 402 -12.63 9.83 -13.23
N THR A 403 -13.27 8.70 -13.42
CA THR A 403 -14.51 8.59 -14.19
C THR A 403 -15.67 9.29 -13.47
N PRO A 404 -16.34 10.26 -14.08
CA PRO A 404 -17.50 10.92 -13.48
C PRO A 404 -18.61 9.92 -13.12
N GLY A 405 -19.12 10.01 -11.90
CA GLY A 405 -20.22 9.17 -11.39
C GLY A 405 -19.81 7.77 -10.96
N ALA A 406 -18.52 7.41 -11.03
CA ALA A 406 -18.02 6.19 -10.41
C ALA A 406 -17.51 6.49 -8.99
N ASP A 407 -17.95 5.72 -8.03
CA ASP A 407 -17.54 5.80 -6.63
C ASP A 407 -17.60 4.41 -5.96
N ALA A 408 -17.47 4.33 -4.65
CA ALA A 408 -17.46 3.08 -3.89
C ALA A 408 -18.74 2.22 -4.05
N VAL A 409 -19.86 2.80 -4.48
CA VAL A 409 -21.15 2.13 -4.63
C VAL A 409 -21.75 2.25 -6.04
N ASN A 410 -21.08 2.98 -6.93
CA ASN A 410 -21.51 3.17 -8.32
C ASN A 410 -20.46 2.62 -9.29
N PHE A 411 -20.76 1.44 -9.84
CA PHE A 411 -19.91 0.75 -10.82
C PHE A 411 -19.87 1.46 -12.19
N SER A 412 -18.70 1.45 -12.83
CA SER A 412 -18.55 1.89 -14.22
C SER A 412 -17.51 1.07 -14.97
N PHE A 413 -17.84 0.57 -16.15
CA PHE A 413 -16.87 -0.06 -17.06
C PHE A 413 -15.81 0.93 -17.62
N LYS A 414 -16.01 2.23 -17.46
CA LYS A 414 -15.02 3.26 -17.85
C LYS A 414 -14.02 3.55 -16.75
N ASN A 415 -14.27 3.08 -15.53
CA ASN A 415 -13.41 3.31 -14.37
C ASN A 415 -12.43 2.15 -14.19
N ALA A 416 -11.15 2.47 -14.05
CA ALA A 416 -10.08 1.49 -13.94
C ALA A 416 -10.19 0.65 -12.66
N TYR A 417 -10.49 1.28 -11.51
CA TYR A 417 -10.69 0.54 -10.26
C TYR A 417 -11.74 -0.56 -10.42
N TRP A 418 -12.94 -0.23 -10.92
CA TRP A 418 -14.01 -1.20 -11.04
C TRP A 418 -13.72 -2.34 -12.04
N VAL A 419 -13.05 -2.03 -13.16
CA VAL A 419 -12.68 -3.05 -14.14
C VAL A 419 -11.58 -3.96 -13.59
N CYS A 420 -10.60 -3.41 -12.89
CA CYS A 420 -9.56 -4.19 -12.22
C CYS A 420 -10.15 -5.06 -11.11
N ASN A 421 -10.91 -4.47 -10.19
CA ASN A 421 -11.52 -5.14 -9.05
C ASN A 421 -12.50 -6.27 -9.48
N MET A 422 -13.33 -6.03 -10.49
CA MET A 422 -14.17 -7.06 -11.08
C MET A 422 -13.34 -8.24 -11.61
N THR A 423 -12.24 -7.96 -12.28
CA THR A 423 -11.33 -8.97 -12.83
C THR A 423 -10.65 -9.76 -11.72
N SER A 424 -10.15 -9.08 -10.69
CA SER A 424 -9.50 -9.68 -9.52
C SER A 424 -10.47 -10.60 -8.77
N ASN A 425 -11.69 -10.12 -8.49
CA ASN A 425 -12.71 -10.91 -7.80
C ASN A 425 -13.17 -12.14 -8.61
N MET A 426 -13.06 -12.13 -9.92
CA MET A 426 -13.28 -13.29 -10.76
C MET A 426 -12.13 -14.31 -10.62
N VAL A 427 -10.90 -13.85 -10.46
CA VAL A 427 -9.69 -14.69 -10.35
C VAL A 427 -9.57 -15.34 -8.97
N TYR A 428 -9.85 -14.62 -7.88
CA TYR A 428 -9.65 -15.10 -6.50
C TYR A 428 -10.21 -16.51 -6.23
N PRO A 429 -11.47 -16.83 -6.54
CA PRO A 429 -12.02 -18.16 -6.24
C PRO A 429 -11.37 -19.31 -7.01
N ARG A 430 -10.64 -19.01 -8.08
CA ARG A 430 -9.94 -19.98 -8.93
C ARG A 430 -8.50 -19.58 -9.20
N TYR A 431 -7.84 -19.04 -8.19
CA TYR A 431 -6.55 -18.36 -8.31
C TYR A 431 -5.51 -19.17 -9.08
N SER A 432 -5.17 -20.39 -8.63
CA SER A 432 -4.12 -21.20 -9.29
C SER A 432 -4.42 -21.58 -10.73
N GLN A 433 -5.70 -21.53 -11.16
CA GLN A 433 -6.10 -21.79 -12.56
C GLN A 433 -6.14 -20.54 -13.43
N MET A 434 -6.60 -19.41 -12.88
CA MET A 434 -6.89 -18.20 -13.66
C MET A 434 -5.78 -17.17 -13.59
N PHE A 435 -5.09 -17.08 -12.46
CA PHE A 435 -4.03 -16.09 -12.26
C PHE A 435 -2.90 -16.15 -13.28
N PRO A 436 -2.42 -17.35 -13.76
CA PRO A 436 -1.42 -17.41 -14.82
C PRO A 436 -1.82 -16.64 -16.09
N THR A 437 -3.10 -16.68 -16.47
CA THR A 437 -3.62 -15.95 -17.64
C THR A 437 -3.63 -14.42 -17.40
N LEU A 438 -4.02 -13.98 -16.20
CA LEU A 438 -3.96 -12.56 -15.82
C LEU A 438 -2.51 -12.08 -15.77
N LYS A 439 -1.63 -12.86 -15.12
CA LYS A 439 -0.21 -12.56 -14.97
C LYS A 439 0.49 -12.33 -16.31
N GLU A 440 0.21 -13.16 -17.31
CA GLU A 440 0.78 -13.02 -18.65
C GLU A 440 0.44 -11.64 -19.27
N VAL A 441 -0.81 -11.21 -19.16
CA VAL A 441 -1.25 -9.90 -19.67
C VAL A 441 -0.66 -8.75 -18.87
N ARG A 442 -0.66 -8.85 -17.54
CA ARG A 442 -0.09 -7.87 -16.62
C ARG A 442 1.40 -7.66 -16.92
N ASP A 443 2.18 -8.74 -16.90
CA ASP A 443 3.63 -8.68 -17.11
C ASP A 443 3.98 -8.18 -18.52
N SER A 444 3.17 -8.50 -19.54
CA SER A 444 3.33 -7.98 -20.89
C SER A 444 3.18 -6.46 -20.95
N LEU A 445 2.20 -5.90 -20.23
CA LEU A 445 2.01 -4.44 -20.16
C LEU A 445 3.14 -3.77 -19.40
N ASP A 446 3.49 -4.23 -18.19
CA ASP A 446 4.57 -3.67 -17.39
C ASP A 446 5.90 -3.67 -18.19
N ASN A 447 6.24 -4.81 -18.80
CA ASN A 447 7.44 -4.91 -19.64
C ASN A 447 7.41 -3.95 -20.85
N SER A 448 6.24 -3.73 -21.45
CA SER A 448 6.08 -2.79 -22.57
C SER A 448 6.33 -1.34 -22.12
N TYR A 449 5.90 -0.98 -20.92
CA TYR A 449 6.12 0.34 -20.35
C TYR A 449 7.60 0.57 -20.02
N PHE A 450 8.27 -0.39 -19.39
CA PHE A 450 9.71 -0.32 -19.11
C PHE A 450 10.53 -0.23 -20.41
N ALA A 451 10.19 -1.00 -21.42
CA ALA A 451 10.88 -0.96 -22.72
C ALA A 451 10.69 0.38 -23.44
N ALA A 452 9.53 1.02 -23.30
CA ALA A 452 9.23 2.30 -23.92
C ALA A 452 9.87 3.50 -23.19
N GLN A 453 10.06 3.42 -21.88
CA GLN A 453 10.48 4.55 -21.03
C GLN A 453 11.71 5.30 -21.56
N PRO A 454 12.84 4.65 -21.94
CA PRO A 454 14.02 5.38 -22.42
C PRO A 454 13.73 6.23 -23.67
N GLY A 455 12.95 5.71 -24.62
CA GLY A 455 12.58 6.42 -25.85
C GLY A 455 11.63 7.59 -25.58
N VAL A 456 10.66 7.38 -24.71
CA VAL A 456 9.71 8.44 -24.28
C VAL A 456 10.45 9.59 -23.61
N GLU A 457 11.37 9.27 -22.70
CA GLU A 457 12.13 10.29 -21.96
C GLU A 457 13.17 11.01 -22.84
N ALA A 458 13.81 10.31 -23.78
CA ALA A 458 14.67 10.95 -24.76
C ALA A 458 13.90 11.97 -25.61
N LYS A 459 12.69 11.61 -26.06
CA LYS A 459 11.83 12.54 -26.79
C LYS A 459 11.36 13.70 -25.93
N ALA A 460 11.02 13.43 -24.67
CA ALA A 460 10.63 14.49 -23.73
C ALA A 460 11.79 15.47 -23.48
N GLN A 461 13.04 15.00 -23.36
CA GLN A 461 14.22 15.88 -23.20
C GLN A 461 14.49 16.72 -24.45
N GLU A 462 14.32 16.16 -25.65
CA GLU A 462 14.41 16.92 -26.92
C GLU A 462 13.38 18.04 -26.94
N LEU A 463 12.14 17.75 -26.60
CA LEU A 463 11.07 18.75 -26.53
C LEU A 463 11.33 19.80 -25.44
N TYR A 464 11.81 19.37 -24.28
CA TYR A 464 12.13 20.24 -23.15
C TYR A 464 13.19 21.28 -23.50
N ALA A 465 14.22 20.90 -24.25
CA ALA A 465 15.27 21.80 -24.71
C ALA A 465 14.72 22.92 -25.62
N GLN A 466 13.61 22.68 -26.31
CA GLN A 466 12.96 23.66 -27.17
C GLN A 466 11.88 24.44 -26.41
N ASN A 467 11.05 23.75 -25.68
CA ASN A 467 9.94 24.30 -24.90
C ASN A 467 9.56 23.32 -23.75
N PRO A 468 9.81 23.65 -22.47
CA PRO A 468 9.44 22.80 -21.35
C PRO A 468 7.96 22.39 -21.33
N GLN A 469 7.04 23.26 -21.73
CA GLN A 469 5.61 22.95 -21.76
C GLN A 469 5.24 21.91 -22.83
N ALA A 470 5.99 21.83 -23.92
CA ALA A 470 5.80 20.81 -24.96
C ALA A 470 6.19 19.41 -24.40
N ALA A 471 7.25 19.33 -23.59
CA ALA A 471 7.62 18.10 -22.90
C ALA A 471 6.55 17.66 -21.90
N VAL A 472 6.06 18.59 -21.06
CA VAL A 472 4.97 18.32 -20.12
C VAL A 472 3.73 17.79 -20.83
N LYS A 473 3.31 18.46 -21.91
CA LYS A 473 2.16 18.00 -22.70
C LYS A 473 2.37 16.60 -23.28
N TYR A 474 3.55 16.35 -23.85
CA TYR A 474 3.88 15.03 -24.41
C TYR A 474 3.82 13.91 -23.37
N LEU A 475 4.40 14.13 -22.18
CA LEU A 475 4.40 13.16 -21.09
C LEU A 475 3.00 12.95 -20.52
N ASN A 476 2.21 14.02 -20.43
CA ASN A 476 0.81 13.93 -20.00
C ASN A 476 -0.03 13.09 -20.98
N ASP A 477 0.09 13.39 -22.30
CA ASP A 477 -0.62 12.65 -23.34
C ASP A 477 -0.22 11.16 -23.34
N TYR A 478 1.08 10.86 -23.13
CA TYR A 478 1.59 9.50 -23.00
C TYR A 478 0.97 8.75 -21.82
N GLY A 479 0.94 9.37 -20.63
CA GLY A 479 0.32 8.75 -19.44
C GLY A 479 -1.17 8.48 -19.64
N ILE A 480 -1.91 9.42 -20.25
CA ILE A 480 -3.33 9.25 -20.58
C ILE A 480 -3.52 8.08 -21.56
N GLU A 481 -2.71 8.01 -22.62
CA GLU A 481 -2.76 6.93 -23.59
C GLU A 481 -2.52 5.57 -22.95
N LYS A 482 -1.48 5.44 -22.09
CA LYS A 482 -1.15 4.16 -21.44
C LYS A 482 -2.21 3.72 -20.46
N ALA A 483 -2.78 4.61 -19.67
CA ALA A 483 -3.88 4.31 -18.78
C ALA A 483 -5.13 3.82 -19.55
N GLN A 484 -5.46 4.47 -20.68
CA GLN A 484 -6.59 4.05 -21.53
C GLN A 484 -6.32 2.69 -22.19
N GLN A 485 -5.10 2.44 -22.66
CA GLN A 485 -4.70 1.16 -23.23
C GLN A 485 -4.81 0.04 -22.17
N MET A 486 -4.37 0.29 -20.93
CA MET A 486 -4.50 -0.64 -19.82
C MET A 486 -5.98 -0.97 -19.56
N LEU A 487 -6.86 0.03 -19.45
CA LEU A 487 -8.29 -0.19 -19.22
C LEU A 487 -8.91 -1.09 -20.31
N VAL A 488 -8.65 -0.76 -21.59
CA VAL A 488 -9.17 -1.58 -22.71
C VAL A 488 -8.63 -3.01 -22.66
N ARG A 489 -7.34 -3.15 -22.33
CA ARG A 489 -6.71 -4.48 -22.21
C ARG A 489 -7.29 -5.30 -21.06
N TRP A 490 -7.62 -4.66 -19.92
CA TRP A 490 -8.30 -5.35 -18.80
C TRP A 490 -9.73 -5.76 -19.13
N GLN A 491 -10.49 -4.91 -19.83
CA GLN A 491 -11.83 -5.29 -20.32
C GLN A 491 -11.76 -6.51 -21.25
N GLN A 492 -10.80 -6.53 -22.17
CA GLN A 492 -10.57 -7.67 -23.07
C GLN A 492 -10.14 -8.93 -22.31
N LEU A 493 -9.26 -8.79 -21.31
CA LEU A 493 -8.84 -9.87 -20.44
C LEU A 493 -10.02 -10.47 -19.67
N PHE A 494 -10.85 -9.64 -19.06
CA PHE A 494 -12.06 -10.09 -18.38
C PHE A 494 -12.96 -10.92 -19.31
N GLN A 495 -13.29 -10.39 -20.49
CA GLN A 495 -14.12 -11.08 -21.49
C GLN A 495 -13.49 -12.41 -21.94
N PHE A 496 -12.18 -12.41 -22.16
CA PHE A 496 -11.44 -13.63 -22.52
C PHE A 496 -11.52 -14.69 -21.41
N MET A 497 -11.32 -14.29 -20.16
CA MET A 497 -11.41 -15.22 -19.02
C MET A 497 -12.82 -15.74 -18.79
N VAL A 498 -13.86 -14.92 -18.99
CA VAL A 498 -15.25 -15.39 -18.95
C VAL A 498 -15.45 -16.54 -19.93
N VAL A 499 -14.97 -16.42 -21.17
CA VAL A 499 -15.09 -17.48 -22.17
C VAL A 499 -14.23 -18.69 -21.83
N LYS A 500 -12.97 -18.46 -21.39
CA LYS A 500 -11.99 -19.55 -21.15
C LYS A 500 -12.38 -20.45 -19.98
N TYR A 501 -12.98 -19.85 -18.93
CA TYR A 501 -13.14 -20.47 -17.62
C TYR A 501 -14.59 -20.64 -17.15
N ASN A 502 -15.60 -20.39 -18.02
CA ASN A 502 -16.99 -20.60 -17.62
C ASN A 502 -17.26 -22.05 -17.21
N ASP A 503 -18.30 -22.26 -16.39
CA ASP A 503 -18.79 -23.60 -15.95
C ASP A 503 -17.72 -24.48 -15.29
N MET A 504 -16.71 -23.89 -14.64
CA MET A 504 -15.61 -24.58 -13.97
C MET A 504 -14.72 -25.43 -14.88
N ILE A 505 -14.81 -25.24 -16.20
CA ILE A 505 -13.95 -25.88 -17.22
C ILE A 505 -12.79 -24.98 -17.63
N ILE A 506 -11.88 -25.49 -18.47
CA ILE A 506 -10.82 -24.71 -19.11
C ILE A 506 -10.87 -25.00 -20.62
N LYS A 507 -11.27 -24.01 -21.42
CA LYS A 507 -11.24 -24.12 -22.88
C LYS A 507 -9.81 -23.98 -23.39
N PRO A 508 -9.35 -24.90 -24.28
CA PRO A 508 -7.99 -24.86 -24.79
C PRO A 508 -7.78 -23.66 -25.73
N THR A 509 -6.58 -23.13 -25.69
CA THR A 509 -6.13 -22.02 -26.54
C THR A 509 -4.87 -22.39 -27.28
N LYS A 510 -4.72 -21.90 -28.51
CA LYS A 510 -3.50 -21.99 -29.31
C LYS A 510 -2.40 -21.08 -28.74
N LYS A 511 -1.19 -21.20 -29.28
CA LYS A 511 -0.04 -20.35 -28.90
C LYS A 511 -0.27 -18.85 -29.16
N ASP A 512 -1.11 -18.50 -30.12
CA ASP A 512 -1.49 -17.11 -30.44
C ASP A 512 -2.60 -16.56 -29.53
N GLY A 513 -3.05 -17.33 -28.53
CA GLY A 513 -4.11 -16.96 -27.60
C GLY A 513 -5.54 -17.17 -28.14
N SER A 514 -5.73 -17.52 -29.43
CA SER A 514 -7.05 -17.84 -29.96
C SER A 514 -7.57 -19.19 -29.42
N PHE A 515 -8.89 -19.31 -29.28
CA PHE A 515 -9.50 -20.58 -28.84
C PHE A 515 -9.35 -21.68 -29.90
N GLU A 516 -9.04 -22.89 -29.45
CA GLU A 516 -9.06 -24.06 -30.32
C GLU A 516 -10.49 -24.37 -30.74
N LYS A 517 -10.65 -24.80 -32.00
CA LYS A 517 -11.93 -25.17 -32.59
C LYS A 517 -11.83 -26.55 -33.22
N THR A 518 -12.94 -27.27 -33.23
CA THR A 518 -13.10 -28.48 -34.02
C THR A 518 -13.04 -28.16 -35.53
N PRO A 519 -12.83 -29.14 -36.41
CA PRO A 519 -12.89 -28.93 -37.87
C PRO A 519 -14.22 -28.34 -38.37
N TYR A 520 -15.28 -28.45 -37.57
CA TYR A 520 -16.62 -27.95 -37.89
C TYR A 520 -16.91 -26.56 -37.28
N GLY A 521 -15.91 -25.89 -36.73
CA GLY A 521 -16.01 -24.52 -36.22
C GLY A 521 -16.51 -24.38 -34.77
N LEU A 522 -16.88 -25.47 -34.09
CA LEU A 522 -17.24 -25.47 -32.67
C LEU A 522 -15.99 -25.42 -31.79
N GLY A 523 -16.14 -24.95 -30.55
CA GLY A 523 -15.06 -25.03 -29.57
C GLY A 523 -14.54 -26.44 -29.36
N ALA A 524 -13.23 -26.62 -29.23
CA ALA A 524 -12.64 -27.91 -28.88
C ALA A 524 -13.08 -28.36 -27.47
N THR A 525 -12.96 -29.67 -27.20
CA THR A 525 -13.34 -30.25 -25.91
C THR A 525 -12.57 -29.60 -24.77
N PRO A 526 -13.25 -28.99 -23.76
CA PRO A 526 -12.60 -28.34 -22.65
C PRO A 526 -12.01 -29.34 -21.64
N ALA A 527 -10.94 -28.94 -20.97
CA ALA A 527 -10.43 -29.65 -19.80
C ALA A 527 -11.42 -29.53 -18.63
N ARG A 528 -11.50 -30.57 -17.81
CA ARG A 528 -12.29 -30.64 -16.57
C ARG A 528 -11.34 -30.95 -15.42
N PRO A 529 -10.75 -29.92 -14.76
CA PRO A 529 -9.66 -30.15 -13.82
C PRO A 529 -10.09 -30.91 -12.55
N GLY A 530 -11.37 -30.86 -12.16
CA GLY A 530 -11.85 -31.49 -10.92
C GLY A 530 -11.20 -30.89 -9.66
N TYR A 531 -11.21 -31.67 -8.58
CA TYR A 531 -10.54 -31.27 -7.33
C TYR A 531 -9.05 -31.64 -7.38
N PRO A 532 -8.15 -30.77 -6.87
CA PRO A 532 -6.79 -31.19 -6.53
C PRO A 532 -6.82 -32.34 -5.52
N GLU A 533 -5.91 -33.31 -5.65
CA GLU A 533 -5.90 -34.53 -4.83
C GLU A 533 -5.97 -34.26 -3.32
N LYS A 534 -5.22 -33.26 -2.85
CA LYS A 534 -5.20 -32.85 -1.44
C LYS A 534 -6.58 -32.41 -0.95
N TYR A 535 -7.28 -31.58 -1.73
CA TYR A 535 -8.62 -31.12 -1.38
C TYR A 535 -9.63 -32.27 -1.42
N ALA A 536 -9.50 -33.17 -2.41
CA ALA A 536 -10.34 -34.36 -2.51
C ALA A 536 -10.18 -35.27 -1.27
N LYS A 537 -8.94 -35.49 -0.79
CA LYS A 537 -8.68 -36.24 0.43
C LYS A 537 -9.35 -35.61 1.67
N GLU A 538 -9.28 -34.30 1.83
CA GLU A 538 -9.93 -33.60 2.93
C GLU A 538 -11.46 -33.66 2.83
N LEU A 539 -12.01 -33.53 1.62
CA LEU A 539 -13.45 -33.67 1.38
C LEU A 539 -13.96 -35.06 1.84
N ILE A 540 -13.27 -36.13 1.44
CA ILE A 540 -13.65 -37.49 1.86
C ILE A 540 -13.49 -37.68 3.38
N LYS A 541 -12.42 -37.15 3.98
CA LYS A 541 -12.23 -37.18 5.44
C LYS A 541 -13.40 -36.53 6.21
N GLN A 542 -13.94 -35.42 5.69
CA GLN A 542 -15.06 -34.70 6.31
C GLN A 542 -16.41 -35.37 6.07
N THR A 543 -16.58 -36.09 4.97
CA THR A 543 -17.88 -36.63 4.53
C THR A 543 -18.03 -38.16 4.68
N GLY A 544 -16.94 -38.84 5.03
CA GLY A 544 -16.93 -40.33 5.13
C GLY A 544 -17.33 -40.98 3.80
N ASP A 545 -18.15 -42.00 3.88
CA ASP A 545 -18.55 -42.80 2.72
C ASP A 545 -19.57 -42.13 1.79
N LYS A 546 -20.01 -40.89 2.09
CA LYS A 546 -21.08 -40.21 1.36
C LYS A 546 -20.85 -40.13 -0.16
N PHE A 547 -19.60 -39.98 -0.57
CA PHE A 547 -19.21 -39.82 -1.97
C PHE A 547 -18.43 -41.00 -2.55
N LEU A 548 -18.39 -42.12 -1.82
CA LEU A 548 -17.81 -43.34 -2.38
C LEU A 548 -18.76 -43.96 -3.42
N VAL A 549 -18.20 -44.38 -4.54
CA VAL A 549 -18.96 -45.13 -5.54
C VAL A 549 -19.14 -46.56 -5.01
N PRO A 550 -20.36 -47.10 -4.96
CA PRO A 550 -20.56 -48.47 -4.57
C PRO A 550 -19.74 -49.45 -5.45
N GLU A 551 -19.14 -50.46 -4.82
CA GLU A 551 -18.48 -51.50 -5.58
C GLU A 551 -19.51 -52.20 -6.49
N THR A 552 -19.31 -52.15 -7.80
CA THR A 552 -20.08 -52.95 -8.76
C THR A 552 -19.65 -54.40 -8.60
N LYS A 553 -20.57 -55.22 -8.04
CA LYS A 553 -20.39 -56.67 -8.00
C LYS A 553 -20.37 -57.26 -9.40
#